data_00de0cbecb016acd5584f9c654762cdf
#
_entry.id   00de0cbecb016acd5584f9c654762cdf
#
_cell.length_a   1.000
_cell.length_b   1.000
_cell.length_c   1.000
_cell.angle_alpha   90.00
_cell.angle_beta   90.00
_cell.angle_gamma   90.00
#
_symmetry.space_group_name_H-M   'P 1'
#
loop_
_entity.id
_entity.type
_entity.pdbx_description
1 polymer ?
#
loop_
_entity_poly.entity_id
_entity_poly.type
_entity_poly.pdbx_seq_one_letter_code
_entity_poly.pdbx_strand_id
1 'polypeptide(L)'
;MSDRLLACATYLSPNEHEAAILAGHSIDVSNGINMEDVAVVSQAFQARGVENLIITMGENGSIAAGKNGIHHTHCVKMEHVADPTAAGDSFVAAFCTGLTAGLPQGEALAFASHTAAITVSRMGAMPSLPTVEEVQQLLVERDYQGFDPAELDALKQ
;
A
#
# COMPACT_ATOMS: atom_id res chain seq x y z
N MET A 1 5.65 16.54 12.46
CA MET A 1 4.46 16.93 11.67
C MET A 1 3.38 17.40 12.64
N SER A 2 2.67 18.52 12.36
CA SER A 2 1.61 19.01 13.24
C SER A 2 0.31 18.23 13.06
N ASP A 3 -0.48 18.08 14.14
CA ASP A 3 -1.75 17.35 14.08
C ASP A 3 -2.75 18.01 13.12
N ARG A 4 -2.71 19.36 13.03
CA ARG A 4 -3.51 20.10 12.04
C ARG A 4 -3.22 19.67 10.59
N LEU A 5 -1.96 19.39 10.26
CA LEU A 5 -1.59 18.90 8.92
C LEU A 5 -2.03 17.46 8.71
N LEU A 6 -1.86 16.61 9.72
CA LEU A 6 -2.30 15.21 9.68
C LEU A 6 -3.80 15.10 9.44
N ALA A 7 -4.60 15.89 10.16
CA ALA A 7 -6.06 15.91 10.05
C ALA A 7 -6.59 16.46 8.70
N CYS A 8 -5.73 17.06 7.87
CA CYS A 8 -6.12 17.51 6.51
C CYS A 8 -5.98 16.42 5.45
N ALA A 9 -5.30 15.30 5.76
CA ALA A 9 -5.07 14.24 4.81
C ALA A 9 -6.24 13.26 4.76
N THR A 10 -6.80 13.01 3.59
CA THR A 10 -7.80 11.95 3.40
C THR A 10 -7.17 10.57 3.61
N TYR A 11 -5.95 10.38 3.15
CA TYR A 11 -5.11 9.21 3.40
C TYR A 11 -3.72 9.66 3.83
N LEU A 12 -3.16 9.00 4.82
CA LEU A 12 -1.76 9.13 5.21
C LEU A 12 -1.07 7.80 4.94
N SER A 13 0.03 7.81 4.19
CA SER A 13 0.74 6.58 3.80
C SER A 13 2.22 6.63 4.18
N PRO A 14 2.57 6.48 5.46
CA PRO A 14 3.95 6.32 5.89
C PRO A 14 4.44 4.89 5.60
N ASN A 15 5.77 4.73 5.49
CA ASN A 15 6.37 3.41 5.68
C ASN A 15 6.44 3.06 7.19
N GLU A 16 6.84 1.81 7.51
CA GLU A 16 6.91 1.33 8.89
C GLU A 16 7.80 2.17 9.80
N HIS A 17 8.94 2.68 9.28
CA HIS A 17 9.88 3.51 10.04
C HIS A 17 9.32 4.90 10.30
N GLU A 18 8.72 5.51 9.30
CA GLU A 18 8.05 6.80 9.41
C GLU A 18 6.85 6.72 10.37
N ALA A 19 6.08 5.63 10.27
CA ALA A 19 4.97 5.38 11.18
C ALA A 19 5.47 5.28 12.63
N ALA A 20 6.54 4.52 12.87
CA ALA A 20 7.13 4.38 14.19
C ALA A 20 7.60 5.72 14.78
N ILE A 21 8.27 6.54 14.00
CA ILE A 21 8.74 7.88 14.43
C ILE A 21 7.56 8.78 14.75
N LEU A 22 6.52 8.79 13.92
CA LEU A 22 5.38 9.68 14.08
C LEU A 22 4.44 9.25 15.21
N ALA A 23 4.29 7.95 15.44
CA ALA A 23 3.45 7.38 16.50
C ALA A 23 4.19 7.24 17.84
N GLY A 24 5.54 7.23 17.82
CA GLY A 24 6.36 6.94 19.00
C GLY A 24 6.33 5.47 19.43
N HIS A 25 5.91 4.57 18.53
CA HIS A 25 5.80 3.12 18.79
C HIS A 25 6.11 2.34 17.50
N SER A 26 6.96 1.32 17.61
CA SER A 26 7.32 0.45 16.48
C SER A 26 6.39 -0.75 16.38
N ILE A 27 6.21 -1.26 15.16
CA ILE A 27 5.50 -2.50 14.91
C ILE A 27 6.54 -3.62 14.84
N ASP A 28 6.44 -4.63 15.75
CA ASP A 28 7.30 -5.80 15.68
C ASP A 28 6.86 -6.73 14.53
N VAL A 29 7.82 -7.08 13.69
CA VAL A 29 7.65 -7.99 12.54
C VAL A 29 8.51 -9.24 12.61
N SER A 30 9.22 -9.47 13.71
CA SER A 30 10.20 -10.56 13.85
C SER A 30 9.59 -11.96 13.73
N ASN A 31 8.33 -12.12 14.13
CA ASN A 31 7.57 -13.38 14.06
C ASN A 31 6.23 -13.20 13.29
N GLY A 32 6.22 -12.37 12.26
CA GLY A 32 5.03 -11.88 11.61
C GLY A 32 4.59 -10.53 12.19
N ILE A 33 3.62 -9.88 11.56
CA ILE A 33 3.16 -8.56 12.00
C ILE A 33 2.45 -8.66 13.34
N ASN A 34 2.96 -7.95 14.36
CA ASN A 34 2.28 -7.84 15.65
C ASN A 34 1.08 -6.90 15.54
N MET A 35 -0.12 -7.46 15.52
CA MET A 35 -1.37 -6.71 15.37
C MET A 35 -1.72 -5.83 16.57
N GLU A 36 -1.16 -6.10 17.76
CA GLU A 36 -1.32 -5.25 18.95
C GLU A 36 -0.55 -3.93 18.74
N ASP A 37 0.70 -4.01 18.25
CA ASP A 37 1.50 -2.84 17.88
C ASP A 37 0.81 -2.03 16.77
N VAL A 38 0.27 -2.71 15.75
CA VAL A 38 -0.51 -2.06 14.68
C VAL A 38 -1.68 -1.26 15.27
N ALA A 39 -2.40 -1.85 16.22
CA ALA A 39 -3.52 -1.17 16.87
C ALA A 39 -3.05 0.07 17.66
N VAL A 40 -1.94 -0.02 18.40
CA VAL A 40 -1.35 1.11 19.14
C VAL A 40 -0.96 2.24 18.17
N VAL A 41 -0.23 1.91 17.10
CA VAL A 41 0.19 2.89 16.08
C VAL A 41 -1.03 3.53 15.42
N SER A 42 -2.03 2.74 15.04
CA SER A 42 -3.26 3.24 14.40
C SER A 42 -4.03 4.19 15.32
N GLN A 43 -4.16 3.86 16.60
CA GLN A 43 -4.81 4.71 17.59
C GLN A 43 -4.07 6.03 17.81
N ALA A 44 -2.73 6.01 17.80
CA ALA A 44 -1.91 7.20 17.91
C ALA A 44 -2.17 8.19 16.76
N PHE A 45 -2.32 7.67 15.53
CA PHE A 45 -2.66 8.50 14.36
C PHE A 45 -4.12 8.99 14.41
N GLN A 46 -5.06 8.12 14.79
CA GLN A 46 -6.47 8.50 14.92
C GLN A 46 -6.66 9.61 15.96
N ALA A 47 -5.97 9.55 17.11
CA ALA A 47 -5.99 10.58 18.13
C ALA A 47 -5.48 11.95 17.62
N ARG A 48 -4.70 11.97 16.55
CA ARG A 48 -4.18 13.14 15.85
C ARG A 48 -5.01 13.56 14.63
N GLY A 49 -6.17 12.93 14.43
CA GLY A 49 -7.14 13.29 13.40
C GLY A 49 -6.95 12.60 12.06
N VAL A 50 -6.08 11.57 11.94
CA VAL A 50 -5.92 10.78 10.71
C VAL A 50 -7.11 9.83 10.56
N GLU A 51 -7.89 9.99 9.49
CA GLU A 51 -9.06 9.15 9.24
C GLU A 51 -8.69 7.82 8.58
N ASN A 52 -7.77 7.85 7.61
CA ASN A 52 -7.34 6.66 6.87
C ASN A 52 -5.81 6.60 6.86
N LEU A 53 -5.27 5.53 7.43
CA LEU A 53 -3.84 5.26 7.52
C LEU A 53 -3.51 4.05 6.65
N ILE A 54 -2.45 4.13 5.86
CA ILE A 54 -1.86 2.99 5.16
C ILE A 54 -0.40 2.93 5.54
N ILE A 55 0.05 1.83 6.15
CA ILE A 55 1.46 1.63 6.49
C ILE A 55 2.04 0.63 5.50
N THR A 56 3.02 1.05 4.71
CA THR A 56 3.77 0.13 3.84
C THR A 56 4.90 -0.52 4.63
N MET A 57 5.03 -1.85 4.52
CA MET A 57 5.90 -2.68 5.35
C MET A 57 6.81 -3.59 4.52
N GLY A 58 7.17 -3.16 3.32
CA GLY A 58 8.06 -3.89 2.41
C GLY A 58 7.56 -5.30 2.13
N GLU A 59 8.37 -6.31 2.44
CA GLU A 59 8.03 -7.73 2.22
C GLU A 59 6.87 -8.23 3.10
N ASN A 60 6.50 -7.49 4.14
CA ASN A 60 5.35 -7.78 4.97
C ASN A 60 4.03 -7.22 4.40
N GLY A 61 4.09 -6.52 3.26
CA GLY A 61 2.90 -5.98 2.59
C GLY A 61 2.49 -4.60 3.10
N SER A 62 1.21 -4.40 3.36
CA SER A 62 0.68 -3.14 3.87
C SER A 62 -0.46 -3.32 4.85
N ILE A 63 -0.59 -2.38 5.77
CA ILE A 63 -1.72 -2.30 6.72
C ILE A 63 -2.57 -1.08 6.34
N ALA A 64 -3.86 -1.28 6.16
CA ALA A 64 -4.83 -0.20 6.06
C ALA A 64 -5.66 -0.14 7.35
N ALA A 65 -5.71 1.04 7.98
CA ALA A 65 -6.47 1.27 9.21
C ALA A 65 -7.37 2.50 9.05
N GLY A 66 -8.63 2.37 9.43
CA GLY A 66 -9.62 3.45 9.33
C GLY A 66 -10.94 3.07 9.99
N LYS A 67 -12.02 3.76 9.63
CA LYS A 67 -13.35 3.52 10.20
C LYS A 67 -13.88 2.09 10.01
N ASN A 68 -13.39 1.36 9.02
CA ASN A 68 -13.78 -0.01 8.70
C ASN A 68 -12.91 -1.07 9.42
N GLY A 69 -12.03 -0.65 10.32
CA GLY A 69 -11.12 -1.53 11.06
C GLY A 69 -9.70 -1.54 10.47
N ILE A 70 -8.96 -2.58 10.80
CA ILE A 70 -7.58 -2.80 10.38
C ILE A 70 -7.55 -4.00 9.42
N HIS A 71 -6.95 -3.80 8.27
CA HIS A 71 -6.82 -4.81 7.21
C HIS A 71 -5.37 -4.95 6.78
N HIS A 72 -4.89 -6.19 6.70
CA HIS A 72 -3.57 -6.51 6.17
C HIS A 72 -3.69 -6.98 4.73
N THR A 73 -2.90 -6.37 3.84
CA THR A 73 -2.73 -6.81 2.45
C THR A 73 -1.33 -7.39 2.30
N HIS A 74 -1.25 -8.66 1.94
CA HIS A 74 0.03 -9.36 1.78
C HIS A 74 0.86 -8.79 0.63
N CYS A 75 2.18 -8.85 0.78
CA CYS A 75 3.10 -8.52 -0.30
C CYS A 75 2.97 -9.52 -1.45
N VAL A 76 2.95 -9.01 -2.67
CA VAL A 76 3.03 -9.84 -3.89
C VAL A 76 4.49 -10.20 -4.12
N LYS A 77 4.85 -11.47 -3.88
CA LYS A 77 6.24 -11.95 -4.02
C LYS A 77 6.64 -12.08 -5.48
N MET A 78 7.78 -11.51 -5.83
CA MET A 78 8.45 -11.70 -7.12
C MET A 78 9.61 -12.68 -6.97
N GLU A 79 9.91 -13.45 -8.04
CA GLU A 79 11.06 -14.36 -8.05
C GLU A 79 12.40 -13.62 -7.93
N HIS A 80 12.43 -12.40 -8.45
CA HIS A 80 13.60 -11.55 -8.45
C HIS A 80 13.23 -10.13 -8.01
N VAL A 81 13.97 -9.61 -7.03
CA VAL A 81 13.93 -8.21 -6.62
C VAL A 81 15.24 -7.57 -7.10
N ALA A 82 15.11 -6.63 -8.05
CA ALA A 82 16.25 -5.95 -8.66
C ALA A 82 16.61 -4.66 -7.92
N ASP A 83 15.59 -3.84 -7.62
CA ASP A 83 15.78 -2.51 -7.04
C ASP A 83 14.50 -2.08 -6.29
N PRO A 84 14.54 -1.81 -4.97
CA PRO A 84 13.38 -1.35 -4.23
C PRO A 84 13.06 0.13 -4.46
N THR A 85 13.86 0.85 -5.27
CA THR A 85 13.64 2.26 -5.57
C THR A 85 12.27 2.49 -6.19
N ALA A 86 11.56 3.52 -5.73
CA ALA A 86 10.22 3.92 -6.16
C ALA A 86 9.08 2.91 -5.83
N ALA A 87 9.33 1.83 -5.09
CA ALA A 87 8.27 0.88 -4.70
C ALA A 87 7.14 1.56 -3.91
N GLY A 88 7.47 2.37 -2.91
CA GLY A 88 6.49 3.13 -2.13
C GLY A 88 5.76 4.17 -2.98
N ASP A 89 6.48 4.89 -3.83
CA ASP A 89 5.91 5.91 -4.72
C ASP A 89 4.92 5.29 -5.71
N SER A 90 5.30 4.16 -6.33
CA SER A 90 4.44 3.42 -7.26
C SER A 90 3.21 2.85 -6.57
N PHE A 91 3.37 2.34 -5.34
CA PHE A 91 2.26 1.86 -4.52
C PHE A 91 1.24 2.97 -4.25
N VAL A 92 1.69 4.12 -3.75
CA VAL A 92 0.80 5.26 -3.44
C VAL A 92 0.13 5.78 -4.70
N ALA A 93 0.88 5.93 -5.80
CA ALA A 93 0.34 6.38 -7.08
C ALA A 93 -0.75 5.44 -7.60
N ALA A 94 -0.50 4.12 -7.61
CA ALA A 94 -1.47 3.12 -8.05
C ALA A 94 -2.70 3.09 -7.13
N PHE A 95 -2.51 3.16 -5.82
CA PHE A 95 -3.61 3.21 -4.86
C PHE A 95 -4.53 4.41 -5.13
N CYS A 96 -3.97 5.61 -5.26
CA CYS A 96 -4.75 6.82 -5.56
C CYS A 96 -5.44 6.73 -6.92
N THR A 97 -4.75 6.19 -7.93
CA THR A 97 -5.30 5.98 -9.27
C THR A 97 -6.50 5.02 -9.23
N GLY A 98 -6.37 3.88 -8.54
CA GLY A 98 -7.46 2.93 -8.36
C GLY A 98 -8.68 3.54 -7.67
N LEU A 99 -8.48 4.29 -6.58
CA LEU A 99 -9.57 4.97 -5.88
C LEU A 99 -10.28 6.00 -6.78
N THR A 100 -9.53 6.78 -7.57
CA THR A 100 -10.13 7.79 -8.45
C THR A 100 -10.88 7.18 -9.62
N ALA A 101 -10.50 5.97 -10.03
CA ALA A 101 -11.24 5.18 -11.02
C ALA A 101 -12.48 4.47 -10.45
N GLY A 102 -12.69 4.55 -9.13
CA GLY A 102 -13.87 3.99 -8.47
C GLY A 102 -13.67 2.59 -7.89
N LEU A 103 -12.43 2.05 -7.87
CA LEU A 103 -12.18 0.77 -7.23
C LEU A 103 -12.46 0.85 -5.71
N PRO A 104 -13.06 -0.16 -5.12
CA PRO A 104 -13.12 -0.32 -3.68
C PRO A 104 -11.71 -0.29 -3.05
N GLN A 105 -11.58 0.20 -1.83
CA GLN A 105 -10.29 0.35 -1.15
C GLN A 105 -9.43 -0.94 -1.16
N GLY A 106 -10.05 -2.11 -0.93
CA GLY A 106 -9.34 -3.39 -0.94
C GLY A 106 -8.75 -3.73 -2.31
N GLU A 107 -9.48 -3.46 -3.39
CA GLU A 107 -9.04 -3.68 -4.77
C GLU A 107 -7.97 -2.66 -5.17
N ALA A 108 -8.11 -1.40 -4.76
CA ALA A 108 -7.08 -0.38 -4.94
C ALA A 108 -5.77 -0.76 -4.23
N LEU A 109 -5.82 -1.35 -3.02
CA LEU A 109 -4.65 -1.87 -2.30
C LEU A 109 -4.03 -3.07 -3.02
N ALA A 110 -4.85 -3.98 -3.57
CA ALA A 110 -4.35 -5.10 -4.35
C ALA A 110 -3.67 -4.63 -5.64
N PHE A 111 -4.29 -3.71 -6.37
CA PHE A 111 -3.70 -3.07 -7.55
C PHE A 111 -2.36 -2.40 -7.21
N ALA A 112 -2.30 -1.64 -6.13
CA ALA A 112 -1.08 -0.99 -5.65
C ALA A 112 0.02 -2.01 -5.29
N SER A 113 -0.33 -3.11 -4.63
CA SER A 113 0.63 -4.15 -4.25
C SER A 113 1.23 -4.87 -5.48
N HIS A 114 0.42 -5.16 -6.51
CA HIS A 114 0.90 -5.74 -7.76
C HIS A 114 1.77 -4.76 -8.56
N THR A 115 1.39 -3.48 -8.59
CA THR A 115 2.19 -2.40 -9.18
C THR A 115 3.56 -2.31 -8.53
N ALA A 116 3.62 -2.25 -7.20
CA ALA A 116 4.89 -2.20 -6.46
C ALA A 116 5.74 -3.46 -6.67
N ALA A 117 5.12 -4.63 -6.78
CA ALA A 117 5.83 -5.89 -7.05
C ALA A 117 6.54 -5.87 -8.41
N ILE A 118 5.89 -5.39 -9.46
CA ILE A 118 6.54 -5.22 -10.78
C ILE A 118 7.65 -4.16 -10.67
N THR A 119 7.41 -3.05 -9.99
CA THR A 119 8.40 -1.98 -9.80
C THR A 119 9.70 -2.52 -9.21
N VAL A 120 9.65 -3.27 -8.10
CA VAL A 120 10.87 -3.81 -7.46
C VAL A 120 11.58 -4.88 -8.29
N SER A 121 10.94 -5.47 -9.28
CA SER A 121 11.56 -6.45 -10.17
C SER A 121 12.44 -5.83 -11.28
N ARG A 122 12.46 -4.51 -11.37
CA ARG A 122 13.15 -3.74 -12.41
C ARG A 122 14.10 -2.72 -11.80
N MET A 123 15.12 -2.31 -12.57
CA MET A 123 16.10 -1.30 -12.14
C MET A 123 15.59 0.13 -12.37
N GLY A 124 15.87 1.00 -11.41
CA GLY A 124 15.63 2.45 -11.49
C GLY A 124 14.23 2.86 -11.04
N ALA A 125 13.97 4.17 -10.96
CA ALA A 125 12.70 4.74 -10.50
C ALA A 125 11.65 4.76 -11.64
N MET A 126 11.68 5.76 -12.52
CA MET A 126 10.71 5.88 -13.62
C MET A 126 10.71 4.69 -14.60
N PRO A 127 11.88 4.14 -15.00
CA PRO A 127 11.89 3.01 -15.93
C PRO A 127 11.30 1.70 -15.36
N SER A 128 11.20 1.59 -14.03
CA SER A 128 10.64 0.41 -13.35
C SER A 128 9.12 0.41 -13.27
N LEU A 129 8.47 1.57 -13.45
CA LEU A 129 7.02 1.69 -13.31
C LEU A 129 6.29 0.87 -14.38
N PRO A 130 5.33 0.01 -13.99
CA PRO A 130 4.56 -0.76 -14.94
C PRO A 130 3.43 0.05 -15.57
N THR A 131 2.94 -0.43 -16.72
CA THR A 131 1.66 -0.01 -17.27
C THR A 131 0.51 -0.76 -16.61
N VAL A 132 -0.73 -0.28 -16.81
CA VAL A 132 -1.94 -0.95 -16.30
C VAL A 132 -2.06 -2.36 -16.89
N GLU A 133 -1.74 -2.53 -18.17
CA GLU A 133 -1.77 -3.84 -18.85
C GLU A 133 -0.81 -4.84 -18.22
N GLU A 134 0.39 -4.41 -17.84
CA GLU A 134 1.38 -5.28 -17.17
C GLU A 134 0.87 -5.72 -15.79
N VAL A 135 0.20 -4.83 -15.06
CA VAL A 135 -0.41 -5.19 -13.77
C VAL A 135 -1.58 -6.15 -13.96
N GLN A 136 -2.45 -5.92 -14.96
CA GLN A 136 -3.54 -6.84 -15.30
C GLN A 136 -3.01 -8.22 -15.66
N GLN A 137 -1.95 -8.29 -16.47
CA GLN A 137 -1.32 -9.54 -16.84
C GLN A 137 -0.81 -10.29 -15.61
N LEU A 138 -0.13 -9.61 -14.68
CA LEU A 138 0.35 -10.23 -13.45
C LEU A 138 -0.80 -10.76 -12.57
N LEU A 139 -1.91 -10.03 -12.46
CA LEU A 139 -3.11 -10.46 -11.74
C LEU A 139 -3.68 -11.77 -12.33
N VAL A 140 -3.76 -11.85 -13.67
CA VAL A 140 -4.22 -13.05 -14.38
C VAL A 140 -3.24 -14.21 -14.21
N GLU A 141 -1.94 -13.98 -14.37
CA GLU A 141 -0.89 -15.00 -14.19
C GLU A 141 -0.84 -15.59 -12.78
N ARG A 142 -1.21 -14.77 -11.78
CA ARG A 142 -1.28 -15.18 -10.36
C ARG A 142 -2.62 -15.75 -9.96
N ASP A 143 -3.56 -15.86 -10.89
CA ASP A 143 -4.95 -16.31 -10.63
C ASP A 143 -5.56 -15.54 -9.43
N TYR A 144 -5.40 -14.20 -9.43
CA TYR A 144 -5.85 -13.37 -8.33
C TYR A 144 -7.38 -13.31 -8.27
N GLN A 145 -7.95 -13.76 -7.14
CA GLN A 145 -9.39 -13.89 -6.96
C GLN A 145 -10.05 -12.68 -6.27
N GLY A 146 -9.30 -11.63 -5.96
CA GLY A 146 -9.80 -10.50 -5.19
C GLY A 146 -10.75 -9.59 -5.94
N PHE A 147 -10.53 -9.41 -7.26
CA PHE A 147 -11.42 -8.65 -8.17
C PHE A 147 -11.12 -9.03 -9.62
N ASP A 148 -12.04 -8.66 -10.53
CA ASP A 148 -11.84 -8.90 -11.97
C ASP A 148 -10.78 -7.93 -12.52
N PRO A 149 -9.64 -8.41 -13.05
CA PRO A 149 -8.63 -7.55 -13.66
C PRO A 149 -9.16 -6.62 -14.77
N ALA A 150 -10.27 -6.97 -15.42
CA ALA A 150 -10.92 -6.13 -16.43
C ALA A 150 -11.45 -4.80 -15.85
N GLU A 151 -11.68 -4.71 -14.54
CA GLU A 151 -12.10 -3.46 -13.89
C GLU A 151 -11.01 -2.36 -14.00
N LEU A 152 -9.75 -2.75 -14.20
CA LEU A 152 -8.65 -1.83 -14.47
C LEU A 152 -8.70 -1.19 -15.87
N ASP A 153 -9.56 -1.66 -16.78
CA ASP A 153 -9.69 -1.05 -18.11
C ASP A 153 -10.15 0.42 -18.05
N ALA A 154 -10.85 0.80 -16.98
CA ALA A 154 -11.19 2.19 -16.71
C ALA A 154 -9.97 3.11 -16.53
N LEU A 155 -8.79 2.56 -16.22
CA LEU A 155 -7.54 3.30 -16.02
C LEU A 155 -6.75 3.53 -17.32
N LYS A 156 -7.16 2.92 -18.43
CA LYS A 156 -6.46 2.97 -19.72
C LYS A 156 -6.86 4.17 -20.62
N GLN A 157 -7.63 5.11 -20.08
CA GLN A 157 -8.15 6.28 -20.83
C GLN A 157 -7.19 7.46 -20.81
#